data_b8333cbdda8cb31a17133cd040f54fc6
#
_entry.id   b8333cbdda8cb31a17133cd040f54fc6
#
_cell.length_a   1.000
_cell.length_b   1.000
_cell.length_c   1.000
_cell.angle_alpha   90.00
_cell.angle_beta   90.00
_cell.angle_gamma   90.00
#
_symmetry.space_group_name_H-M   'P 1'
#
loop_
_entity.id
_entity.type
_entity.pdbx_description
1 polymer ?
#
loop_
_entity_poly.entity_id
_entity_poly.type
_entity_poly.pdbx_seq_one_letter_code
_entity_poly.pdbx_strand_id
1 'polypeptide(L)'
;FEKIKRYMDLSKVSVFVGAGVSALSKYPSWNALVKTMSDEIGYTKEDEEKNFSSEELLKIPQMYYNTFKERRYLERIKTEFSGNYETNEIHDLIFSLKPKNILTTNYDTLLERTSVKFGRNYSVINSDRAVSSGVSNQYLIKLHGDFSANFVLKEQDYLDYETNYMLIDNLVKSIFATTLVIFVGYGLNDYNIKLILNWVKNVQADTFICPIFIHTGKKLSKLDKKYQKYRGLE
;
A
#
# COMPACT_ATOMS: atom_id res chain seq x y z
N PHE A 1 -18.21 -5.64 -14.89
CA PHE A 1 -18.38 -6.91 -14.14
C PHE A 1 -17.85 -8.11 -14.92
N GLU A 2 -18.06 -8.24 -16.23
CA GLU A 2 -17.58 -9.36 -17.06
C GLU A 2 -16.07 -9.55 -17.01
N LYS A 3 -15.30 -8.45 -17.07
CA LYS A 3 -13.84 -8.49 -16.95
C LYS A 3 -13.40 -9.11 -15.60
N ILE A 4 -13.99 -8.68 -14.47
CA ILE A 4 -13.69 -9.24 -13.15
C ILE A 4 -14.01 -10.74 -13.13
N LYS A 5 -15.21 -11.13 -13.57
CA LYS A 5 -15.65 -12.53 -13.61
C LYS A 5 -14.67 -13.39 -14.42
N ARG A 6 -14.30 -12.96 -15.62
CA ARG A 6 -13.33 -13.66 -16.47
C ARG A 6 -11.99 -13.91 -15.77
N TYR A 7 -11.45 -12.88 -15.07
CA TYR A 7 -10.17 -13.04 -14.36
C TYR A 7 -10.31 -13.84 -13.07
N MET A 8 -11.48 -13.83 -12.41
CA MET A 8 -11.77 -14.73 -11.28
C MET A 8 -11.81 -16.19 -11.72
N ASP A 9 -12.50 -16.51 -12.82
CA ASP A 9 -12.58 -17.87 -13.38
C ASP A 9 -11.19 -18.42 -13.74
N LEU A 10 -10.27 -17.55 -14.15
CA LEU A 10 -8.87 -17.87 -14.42
C LEU A 10 -7.96 -17.90 -13.16
N SER A 11 -8.50 -17.62 -11.97
CA SER A 11 -7.71 -17.43 -10.74
C SER A 11 -6.59 -16.39 -10.90
N LYS A 12 -6.84 -15.32 -11.66
CA LYS A 12 -5.90 -14.24 -12.01
C LYS A 12 -6.33 -12.87 -11.47
N VAL A 13 -7.02 -12.83 -10.34
CA VAL A 13 -7.33 -11.56 -9.62
C VAL A 13 -6.35 -11.40 -8.48
N SER A 14 -5.75 -10.21 -8.39
CA SER A 14 -5.00 -9.75 -7.23
C SER A 14 -5.67 -8.49 -6.66
N VAL A 15 -5.56 -8.24 -5.36
CA VAL A 15 -6.15 -7.06 -4.72
C VAL A 15 -5.05 -6.22 -4.12
N PHE A 16 -5.08 -4.92 -4.41
CA PHE A 16 -4.22 -3.92 -3.77
C PHE A 16 -5.03 -3.20 -2.68
N VAL A 17 -4.64 -3.39 -1.43
CA VAL A 17 -5.35 -2.87 -0.25
C VAL A 17 -4.62 -1.64 0.27
N GLY A 18 -5.31 -0.50 0.36
CA GLY A 18 -4.77 0.72 0.91
C GLY A 18 -5.24 1.03 2.32
N ALA A 19 -4.67 2.08 2.91
CA ALA A 19 -4.94 2.53 4.28
C ALA A 19 -6.41 2.87 4.55
N GLY A 20 -7.20 3.18 3.52
CA GLY A 20 -8.64 3.43 3.66
C GLY A 20 -9.42 2.23 4.19
N VAL A 21 -8.96 1.00 3.96
CA VAL A 21 -9.57 -0.20 4.53
C VAL A 21 -9.30 -0.28 6.04
N SER A 22 -8.05 -0.06 6.46
CA SER A 22 -7.66 -0.07 7.88
C SER A 22 -8.23 1.13 8.65
N ALA A 23 -8.47 2.26 7.99
CA ALA A 23 -9.12 3.43 8.59
C ALA A 23 -10.55 3.12 9.09
N LEU A 24 -11.29 2.22 8.44
CA LEU A 24 -12.59 1.74 8.93
C LEU A 24 -12.48 0.95 10.25
N SER A 25 -11.33 0.38 10.51
CA SER A 25 -10.97 -0.26 11.79
C SER A 25 -10.40 0.73 12.82
N LYS A 26 -10.49 2.05 12.55
CA LYS A 26 -9.91 3.14 13.37
C LYS A 26 -8.38 3.08 13.49
N TYR A 27 -7.72 2.41 12.56
CA TYR A 27 -6.26 2.39 12.49
C TYR A 27 -5.74 3.80 12.17
N PRO A 28 -4.69 4.30 12.87
CA PRO A 28 -4.17 5.64 12.66
C PRO A 28 -3.72 5.85 11.21
N SER A 29 -3.93 7.06 10.72
CA SER A 29 -3.46 7.42 9.39
C SER A 29 -1.98 7.86 9.42
N TRP A 30 -1.34 7.83 8.25
CA TRP A 30 -0.01 8.41 8.09
C TRP A 30 0.02 9.90 8.47
N ASN A 31 -1.01 10.66 8.10
CA ASN A 31 -1.13 12.07 8.50
C ASN A 31 -1.13 12.27 10.03
N ALA A 32 -1.76 11.36 10.79
CA ALA A 32 -1.75 11.43 12.26
C ALA A 32 -0.33 11.24 12.82
N LEU A 33 0.39 10.22 12.34
CA LEU A 33 1.79 9.99 12.72
C LEU A 33 2.67 11.20 12.38
N VAL A 34 2.56 11.72 11.14
CA VAL A 34 3.37 12.86 10.69
C VAL A 34 3.04 14.11 11.49
N LYS A 35 1.77 14.33 11.87
CA LYS A 35 1.38 15.43 12.76
C LYS A 35 2.07 15.32 14.11
N THR A 36 2.04 14.16 14.75
CA THR A 36 2.74 13.95 16.03
C THR A 36 4.24 14.17 15.89
N MET A 37 4.88 13.69 14.83
CA MET A 37 6.30 13.93 14.57
C MET A 37 6.59 15.43 14.35
N SER A 38 5.73 16.13 13.61
CA SER A 38 5.79 17.57 13.36
C SER A 38 5.78 18.36 14.66
N ASP A 39 4.80 18.05 15.52
CA ASP A 39 4.65 18.72 16.83
C ASP A 39 5.89 18.48 17.74
N GLU A 40 6.42 17.25 17.77
CA GLU A 40 7.60 16.92 18.59
C GLU A 40 8.92 17.58 18.11
N ILE A 41 9.06 17.87 16.81
CA ILE A 41 10.24 18.60 16.29
C ILE A 41 10.05 20.12 16.22
N GLY A 42 8.87 20.63 16.59
CA GLY A 42 8.54 22.05 16.50
C GLY A 42 8.42 22.56 15.06
N TYR A 43 8.02 21.70 14.12
CA TYR A 43 7.79 22.11 12.74
C TYR A 43 6.49 22.91 12.65
N THR A 44 6.61 24.18 12.27
CA THR A 44 5.47 25.09 12.10
C THR A 44 5.04 25.08 10.62
N LYS A 45 3.80 24.75 10.39
CA LYS A 45 3.20 24.78 9.06
C LYS A 45 2.69 26.20 8.75
N GLU A 46 2.88 26.68 7.52
CA GLU A 46 2.39 28.00 7.09
C GLU A 46 0.86 28.12 7.15
N ASP A 47 0.15 27.02 6.98
CA ASP A 47 -1.31 26.95 6.99
C ASP A 47 -1.75 25.71 7.79
N GLU A 48 -2.07 25.90 9.06
CA GLU A 48 -2.41 24.82 10.00
C GLU A 48 -3.71 24.07 9.65
N GLU A 49 -4.60 24.68 8.87
CA GLU A 49 -5.87 24.07 8.48
C GLU A 49 -5.74 23.06 7.33
N LYS A 50 -4.64 23.13 6.57
CA LYS A 50 -4.42 22.21 5.45
C LYS A 50 -3.76 20.89 5.89
N ASN A 51 -4.12 19.81 5.25
CA ASN A 51 -3.40 18.53 5.36
C ASN A 51 -1.94 18.70 4.89
N PHE A 52 -1.04 17.85 5.38
CA PHE A 52 0.33 17.81 4.88
C PHE A 52 0.34 17.49 3.37
N SER A 53 1.21 18.16 2.64
CA SER A 53 1.50 17.85 1.24
C SER A 53 2.21 16.49 1.13
N SER A 54 2.21 15.91 -0.07
CA SER A 54 2.93 14.64 -0.30
C SER A 54 4.44 14.76 0.00
N GLU A 55 5.03 15.94 -0.18
CA GLU A 55 6.41 16.22 0.16
C GLU A 55 6.61 16.28 1.69
N GLU A 56 5.76 17.01 2.41
CA GLU A 56 5.83 17.10 3.87
C GLU A 56 5.66 15.76 4.55
N LEU A 57 4.82 14.87 4.00
CA LEU A 57 4.61 13.51 4.50
C LEU A 57 5.89 12.65 4.46
N LEU A 58 6.86 12.97 3.63
CA LEU A 58 8.16 12.29 3.56
C LEU A 58 9.24 13.06 4.34
N LYS A 59 9.27 14.38 4.18
CA LYS A 59 10.26 15.28 4.76
C LYS A 59 10.19 15.34 6.28
N ILE A 60 9.00 15.43 6.87
CA ILE A 60 8.85 15.53 8.34
C ILE A 60 9.36 14.27 9.05
N PRO A 61 9.02 13.04 8.66
CA PRO A 61 9.63 11.83 9.20
C PRO A 61 11.15 11.80 9.04
N GLN A 62 11.69 12.33 7.92
CA GLN A 62 13.12 12.42 7.70
C GLN A 62 13.77 13.41 8.70
N MET A 63 13.17 14.58 8.91
CA MET A 63 13.64 15.57 9.89
C MET A 63 13.57 14.99 11.31
N TYR A 64 12.50 14.29 11.64
CA TYR A 64 12.34 13.60 12.92
C TYR A 64 13.46 12.56 13.14
N TYR A 65 13.73 11.71 12.15
CA TYR A 65 14.83 10.76 12.18
C TYR A 65 16.20 11.44 12.34
N ASN A 66 16.44 12.54 11.63
CA ASN A 66 17.69 13.27 11.70
C ASN A 66 17.92 13.89 13.09
N THR A 67 16.83 14.32 13.76
CA THR A 67 16.85 14.91 15.10
C THR A 67 17.03 13.87 16.19
N PHE A 68 16.20 12.84 16.21
CA PHE A 68 16.10 11.89 17.32
C PHE A 68 16.78 10.56 17.09
N LYS A 69 17.27 10.27 15.87
CA LYS A 69 17.89 9.02 15.41
C LYS A 69 16.93 7.82 15.45
N GLU A 70 17.46 6.70 15.06
CA GLU A 70 16.69 5.46 14.75
C GLU A 70 15.82 4.98 15.93
N ARG A 71 16.37 4.92 17.14
CA ARG A 71 15.65 4.34 18.28
C ARG A 71 14.35 5.08 18.57
N ARG A 72 14.39 6.41 18.73
CA ARG A 72 13.20 7.20 19.04
C ARG A 72 12.24 7.27 17.86
N TYR A 73 12.76 7.28 16.64
CA TYR A 73 11.95 7.20 15.43
C TYR A 73 11.10 5.91 15.39
N LEU A 74 11.72 4.74 15.62
CA LEU A 74 11.03 3.47 15.66
C LEU A 74 10.06 3.35 16.84
N GLU A 75 10.44 3.86 18.02
CA GLU A 75 9.56 3.94 19.21
C GLU A 75 8.31 4.77 18.90
N ARG A 76 8.46 5.92 18.23
CA ARG A 76 7.32 6.79 17.87
C ARG A 76 6.35 6.08 16.94
N ILE A 77 6.87 5.45 15.88
CA ILE A 77 6.06 4.70 14.94
C ILE A 77 5.31 3.57 15.65
N LYS A 78 6.01 2.76 16.43
CA LYS A 78 5.41 1.65 17.19
C LYS A 78 4.32 2.14 18.14
N THR A 79 4.55 3.23 18.84
CA THR A 79 3.58 3.81 19.79
C THR A 79 2.31 4.26 19.07
N GLU A 80 2.44 4.91 17.90
CA GLU A 80 1.29 5.38 17.12
C GLU A 80 0.40 4.23 16.67
N PHE A 81 1.01 3.11 16.28
CA PHE A 81 0.31 1.96 15.69
C PHE A 81 0.08 0.80 16.66
N SER A 82 0.34 0.96 17.95
CA SER A 82 0.28 -0.12 18.97
C SER A 82 -1.13 -0.48 19.45
N GLY A 83 -2.18 0.17 18.95
CA GLY A 83 -3.57 -0.10 19.36
C GLY A 83 -4.06 -1.52 19.00
N ASN A 84 -5.06 -2.00 19.73
CA ASN A 84 -5.75 -3.23 19.37
C ASN A 84 -6.88 -2.91 18.39
N TYR A 85 -6.65 -3.20 17.12
CA TYR A 85 -7.58 -2.94 16.03
C TYR A 85 -8.19 -4.25 15.52
N GLU A 86 -9.50 -4.24 15.22
CA GLU A 86 -10.20 -5.41 14.70
C GLU A 86 -10.36 -5.32 13.18
N THR A 87 -10.44 -6.50 12.55
CA THR A 87 -10.78 -6.59 11.12
C THR A 87 -12.21 -6.11 10.88
N ASN A 88 -12.51 -5.63 9.69
CA ASN A 88 -13.84 -5.13 9.31
C ASN A 88 -14.39 -5.89 8.10
N GLU A 89 -15.64 -5.61 7.73
CA GLU A 89 -16.34 -6.28 6.63
C GLU A 89 -15.61 -6.17 5.28
N ILE A 90 -14.86 -5.09 5.04
CA ILE A 90 -14.12 -4.95 3.77
C ILE A 90 -12.98 -5.94 3.70
N HIS A 91 -12.29 -6.22 4.82
CA HIS A 91 -11.31 -7.29 4.89
C HIS A 91 -11.95 -8.64 4.53
N ASP A 92 -13.11 -8.94 5.12
CA ASP A 92 -13.83 -10.19 4.87
C ASP A 92 -14.26 -10.30 3.39
N LEU A 93 -14.77 -9.22 2.79
CA LEU A 93 -15.13 -9.18 1.37
C LEU A 93 -13.92 -9.41 0.46
N ILE A 94 -12.77 -8.80 0.77
CA ILE A 94 -11.53 -9.03 0.01
C ILE A 94 -11.16 -10.52 0.00
N PHE A 95 -11.16 -11.17 1.15
CA PHE A 95 -10.82 -12.60 1.23
C PHE A 95 -11.88 -13.53 0.62
N SER A 96 -13.15 -13.11 0.61
CA SER A 96 -14.24 -13.82 -0.09
C SER A 96 -14.03 -13.87 -1.61
N LEU A 97 -13.35 -12.89 -2.19
CA LEU A 97 -12.97 -12.90 -3.62
C LEU A 97 -11.91 -13.95 -3.95
N LYS A 98 -11.28 -14.55 -2.95
CA LYS A 98 -10.19 -15.52 -3.11
C LYS A 98 -9.06 -15.01 -4.03
N PRO A 99 -8.51 -13.81 -3.78
CA PRO A 99 -7.50 -13.23 -4.66
C PRO A 99 -6.27 -14.14 -4.74
N LYS A 100 -5.61 -14.14 -5.89
CA LYS A 100 -4.35 -14.88 -6.06
C LYS A 100 -3.25 -14.26 -5.20
N ASN A 101 -3.15 -12.93 -5.20
CA ASN A 101 -2.23 -12.19 -4.36
C ASN A 101 -2.93 -10.99 -3.73
N ILE A 102 -2.45 -10.59 -2.58
CA ILE A 102 -2.82 -9.37 -1.89
C ILE A 102 -1.57 -8.50 -1.79
N LEU A 103 -1.69 -7.23 -2.19
CA LEU A 103 -0.63 -6.23 -2.10
C LEU A 103 -1.09 -5.11 -1.19
N THR A 104 -0.18 -4.55 -0.41
CA THR A 104 -0.50 -3.42 0.47
C THR A 104 0.73 -2.57 0.78
N THR A 105 0.51 -1.29 1.05
CA THR A 105 1.49 -0.40 1.68
C THR A 105 1.24 -0.23 3.17
N ASN A 106 0.22 -0.90 3.73
CA ASN A 106 -0.13 -0.80 5.14
C ASN A 106 0.85 -1.60 6.02
N TYR A 107 1.13 -1.08 7.21
CA TYR A 107 2.02 -1.73 8.19
C TYR A 107 1.27 -2.69 9.13
N ASP A 108 -0.06 -2.54 9.27
CA ASP A 108 -0.89 -3.34 10.16
C ASP A 108 -0.90 -4.83 9.78
N THR A 109 -1.43 -5.66 10.68
CA THR A 109 -1.56 -7.12 10.49
C THR A 109 -3.00 -7.57 10.26
N LEU A 110 -3.90 -6.65 9.88
CA LEU A 110 -5.33 -6.96 9.72
C LEU A 110 -5.59 -7.93 8.56
N LEU A 111 -4.80 -7.82 7.49
CA LEU A 111 -4.86 -8.75 6.36
C LEU A 111 -4.37 -10.14 6.73
N GLU A 112 -3.27 -10.25 7.46
CA GLU A 112 -2.73 -11.52 7.96
C GLU A 112 -3.75 -12.21 8.91
N ARG A 113 -4.33 -11.46 9.84
CA ARG A 113 -5.37 -11.97 10.75
C ARG A 113 -6.61 -12.44 9.99
N THR A 114 -7.03 -11.69 8.96
CA THR A 114 -8.15 -12.09 8.10
C THR A 114 -7.81 -13.34 7.30
N SER A 115 -6.56 -13.46 6.80
CA SER A 115 -6.08 -14.66 6.12
C SER A 115 -6.29 -15.92 6.97
N VAL A 116 -5.87 -15.87 8.24
CA VAL A 116 -6.06 -16.95 9.21
C VAL A 116 -7.55 -17.24 9.44
N LYS A 117 -8.37 -16.19 9.63
CA LYS A 117 -9.84 -16.32 9.82
C LYS A 117 -10.50 -17.08 8.66
N PHE A 118 -10.04 -16.86 7.44
CA PHE A 118 -10.57 -17.50 6.22
C PHE A 118 -9.86 -18.82 5.87
N GLY A 119 -8.96 -19.33 6.72
CA GLY A 119 -8.21 -20.55 6.45
C GLY A 119 -7.33 -20.44 5.19
N ARG A 120 -6.81 -19.26 4.88
CA ARG A 120 -5.95 -18.99 3.73
C ARG A 120 -4.48 -18.99 4.14
N ASN A 121 -3.64 -19.56 3.29
CA ASN A 121 -2.20 -19.63 3.53
C ASN A 121 -1.44 -18.78 2.51
N TYR A 122 -1.39 -17.46 2.77
CA TYR A 122 -0.55 -16.54 2.00
C TYR A 122 0.86 -16.49 2.60
N SER A 123 1.88 -16.57 1.75
CA SER A 123 3.24 -16.22 2.17
C SER A 123 3.34 -14.70 2.32
N VAL A 124 3.63 -14.24 3.55
CA VAL A 124 3.81 -12.80 3.82
C VAL A 124 5.20 -12.38 3.34
N ILE A 125 5.25 -11.42 2.42
CA ILE A 125 6.47 -10.88 1.84
C ILE A 125 6.58 -9.40 2.27
N ASN A 126 7.44 -9.11 3.23
CA ASN A 126 7.66 -7.77 3.81
C ASN A 126 9.10 -7.26 3.64
N SER A 127 9.96 -8.06 3.01
CA SER A 127 11.35 -7.74 2.71
C SER A 127 11.84 -8.60 1.54
N ASP A 128 12.90 -8.20 0.86
CA ASP A 128 13.50 -8.99 -0.22
C ASP A 128 13.93 -10.39 0.22
N ARG A 129 14.37 -10.52 1.48
CA ARG A 129 14.73 -11.83 2.07
C ARG A 129 13.53 -12.77 2.18
N ALA A 130 12.33 -12.24 2.40
CA ALA A 130 11.11 -13.04 2.52
C ALA A 130 10.65 -13.61 1.17
N VAL A 131 11.09 -13.07 0.03
CA VAL A 131 10.72 -13.55 -1.31
C VAL A 131 11.16 -15.00 -1.52
N SER A 132 12.35 -15.37 -1.07
CA SER A 132 12.90 -16.73 -1.22
C SER A 132 12.36 -17.74 -0.21
N SER A 133 11.78 -17.29 0.90
CA SER A 133 11.27 -18.16 1.97
C SER A 133 9.77 -18.47 1.86
N GLY A 134 9.09 -17.93 0.85
CA GLY A 134 7.67 -18.16 0.62
C GLY A 134 7.38 -19.63 0.30
N VAL A 135 6.50 -20.26 1.11
CA VAL A 135 6.09 -21.67 0.94
C VAL A 135 4.79 -21.83 0.15
N SER A 136 4.07 -20.74 -0.10
CA SER A 136 2.82 -20.70 -0.84
C SER A 136 3.01 -20.04 -2.20
N ASN A 137 2.18 -20.43 -3.17
CA ASN A 137 2.08 -19.75 -4.47
C ASN A 137 1.13 -18.53 -4.43
N GLN A 138 0.64 -18.16 -3.25
CA GLN A 138 -0.19 -16.99 -2.99
C GLN A 138 0.58 -16.07 -2.05
N TYR A 139 0.67 -14.79 -2.40
CA TYR A 139 1.47 -13.81 -1.66
C TYR A 139 0.61 -12.71 -1.05
N LEU A 140 0.92 -12.36 0.20
CA LEU A 140 0.53 -11.12 0.84
C LEU A 140 1.78 -10.24 0.89
N ILE A 141 1.87 -9.25 0.01
CA ILE A 141 3.07 -8.44 -0.18
C ILE A 141 2.88 -7.09 0.51
N LYS A 142 3.76 -6.79 1.44
CA LYS A 142 3.83 -5.51 2.17
C LYS A 142 4.96 -4.67 1.57
N LEU A 143 4.61 -3.84 0.59
CA LEU A 143 5.59 -3.07 -0.19
C LEU A 143 6.43 -2.11 0.67
N HIS A 144 5.87 -1.63 1.78
CA HIS A 144 6.56 -0.72 2.69
C HIS A 144 7.07 -1.41 3.96
N GLY A 145 7.16 -2.75 3.94
CA GLY A 145 7.57 -3.51 5.11
C GLY A 145 6.52 -3.52 6.22
N ASP A 146 6.92 -3.86 7.43
CA ASP A 146 6.10 -3.83 8.63
C ASP A 146 6.97 -3.75 9.90
N PHE A 147 6.37 -3.96 11.09
CA PHE A 147 7.05 -3.87 12.39
C PHE A 147 8.09 -4.98 12.63
N SER A 148 8.15 -6.00 11.81
CA SER A 148 9.14 -7.09 11.87
C SER A 148 10.29 -6.93 10.87
N ALA A 149 10.18 -5.96 9.95
CA ALA A 149 11.15 -5.68 8.91
C ALA A 149 11.45 -4.17 8.82
N ASN A 150 12.19 -3.74 7.81
CA ASN A 150 12.45 -2.33 7.57
C ASN A 150 11.18 -1.62 7.07
N PHE A 151 11.01 -0.35 7.47
CA PHE A 151 9.92 0.50 7.00
C PHE A 151 10.33 1.33 5.80
N VAL A 152 9.34 1.63 4.93
CA VAL A 152 9.42 2.70 3.94
C VAL A 152 8.50 3.83 4.40
N LEU A 153 9.04 4.84 5.06
CA LEU A 153 8.25 5.93 5.65
C LEU A 153 8.86 7.32 5.41
N LYS A 154 10.17 7.50 5.65
CA LYS A 154 10.88 8.77 5.46
C LYS A 154 11.44 8.91 4.05
N GLU A 155 11.80 10.13 3.66
CA GLU A 155 12.26 10.47 2.31
C GLU A 155 13.40 9.53 1.82
N GLN A 156 14.42 9.29 2.64
CA GLN A 156 15.53 8.41 2.27
C GLN A 156 15.08 6.98 1.94
N ASP A 157 14.05 6.47 2.62
CA ASP A 157 13.55 5.11 2.34
C ASP A 157 12.96 5.00 0.92
N TYR A 158 12.34 6.09 0.42
CA TYR A 158 11.83 6.15 -0.95
C TYR A 158 12.94 6.31 -1.98
N LEU A 159 13.99 7.06 -1.66
CA LEU A 159 15.16 7.21 -2.55
C LEU A 159 15.91 5.88 -2.68
N ASP A 160 16.01 5.12 -1.61
CA ASP A 160 16.71 3.82 -1.56
C ASP A 160 15.80 2.63 -1.92
N TYR A 161 14.54 2.88 -2.30
CA TYR A 161 13.54 1.82 -2.49
C TYR A 161 13.97 0.77 -3.52
N GLU A 162 14.41 1.20 -4.69
CA GLU A 162 14.85 0.28 -5.76
C GLU A 162 16.03 -0.61 -5.33
N THR A 163 16.88 -0.11 -4.44
CA THR A 163 18.03 -0.89 -3.93
C THR A 163 17.60 -1.87 -2.83
N ASN A 164 16.74 -1.43 -1.91
CA ASN A 164 16.39 -2.18 -0.71
C ASN A 164 15.20 -3.15 -0.90
N TYR A 165 14.41 -2.95 -1.95
CA TYR A 165 13.19 -3.71 -2.26
C TYR A 165 13.14 -4.18 -3.71
N MET A 166 14.31 -4.48 -4.30
CA MET A 166 14.43 -4.86 -5.72
C MET A 166 13.64 -6.12 -6.06
N LEU A 167 13.67 -7.15 -5.22
CA LEU A 167 12.97 -8.41 -5.48
C LEU A 167 11.45 -8.24 -5.29
N ILE A 168 11.03 -7.49 -4.28
CA ILE A 168 9.61 -7.13 -4.10
C ILE A 168 9.12 -6.30 -5.28
N ASP A 169 9.85 -5.28 -5.72
CA ASP A 169 9.49 -4.43 -6.85
C ASP A 169 9.29 -5.26 -8.13
N ASN A 170 10.22 -6.18 -8.43
CA ASN A 170 10.10 -7.07 -9.58
C ASN A 170 8.93 -8.05 -9.45
N LEU A 171 8.68 -8.60 -8.26
CA LEU A 171 7.53 -9.47 -8.00
C LEU A 171 6.21 -8.70 -8.20
N VAL A 172 6.11 -7.49 -7.70
CA VAL A 172 4.94 -6.61 -7.87
C VAL A 172 4.73 -6.27 -9.35
N LYS A 173 5.77 -5.89 -10.08
CA LYS A 173 5.71 -5.67 -11.53
C LYS A 173 5.18 -6.91 -12.27
N SER A 174 5.65 -8.11 -11.91
CA SER A 174 5.16 -9.37 -12.47
C SER A 174 3.67 -9.60 -12.17
N ILE A 175 3.21 -9.30 -10.96
CA ILE A 175 1.80 -9.43 -10.58
C ILE A 175 0.93 -8.47 -11.40
N PHE A 176 1.34 -7.20 -11.54
CA PHE A 176 0.62 -6.22 -12.37
C PHE A 176 0.60 -6.60 -13.85
N ALA A 177 1.64 -7.28 -14.33
CA ALA A 177 1.73 -7.73 -15.71
C ALA A 177 0.87 -8.98 -16.02
N THR A 178 0.54 -9.80 -15.02
CA THR A 178 -0.03 -11.13 -15.22
C THR A 178 -1.41 -11.33 -14.61
N THR A 179 -1.86 -10.41 -13.75
CA THR A 179 -3.16 -10.50 -13.06
C THR A 179 -3.96 -9.21 -13.20
N LEU A 180 -5.28 -9.32 -13.08
CA LEU A 180 -6.14 -8.14 -12.90
C LEU A 180 -6.00 -7.65 -11.46
N VAL A 181 -5.41 -6.48 -11.28
CA VAL A 181 -5.27 -5.85 -9.94
C VAL A 181 -6.48 -4.96 -9.67
N ILE A 182 -7.11 -5.16 -8.51
CA ILE A 182 -8.24 -4.34 -8.03
C ILE A 182 -7.76 -3.53 -6.83
N PHE A 183 -7.77 -2.20 -6.94
CA PHE A 183 -7.43 -1.29 -5.84
C PHE A 183 -8.64 -1.04 -4.94
N VAL A 184 -8.48 -1.26 -3.63
CA VAL A 184 -9.52 -1.05 -2.61
C VAL A 184 -8.97 -0.17 -1.49
N GLY A 185 -9.65 0.93 -1.17
CA GLY A 185 -9.26 1.84 -0.09
C GLY A 185 -7.90 2.53 -0.30
N TYR A 186 -7.44 2.69 -1.53
CA TYR A 186 -6.13 3.22 -1.88
C TYR A 186 -6.22 4.56 -2.60
N GLY A 187 -5.46 5.57 -2.14
CA GLY A 187 -5.52 6.93 -2.68
C GLY A 187 -4.71 7.19 -3.95
N LEU A 188 -3.92 6.22 -4.43
CA LEU A 188 -3.03 6.33 -5.60
C LEU A 188 -2.01 7.49 -5.52
N ASN A 189 -1.65 7.91 -4.31
CA ASN A 189 -0.69 9.01 -4.09
C ASN A 189 0.76 8.53 -3.99
N ASP A 190 0.96 7.24 -3.71
CA ASP A 190 2.28 6.64 -3.58
C ASP A 190 3.07 6.71 -4.90
N TYR A 191 4.30 7.21 -4.81
CA TYR A 191 5.14 7.44 -5.98
C TYR A 191 5.64 6.12 -6.58
N ASN A 192 6.02 5.15 -5.76
CA ASN A 192 6.53 3.86 -6.22
C ASN A 192 5.48 3.12 -7.04
N ILE A 193 4.21 3.10 -6.58
CA ILE A 193 3.12 2.48 -7.32
C ILE A 193 2.85 3.19 -8.66
N LYS A 194 2.99 4.51 -8.70
CA LYS A 194 2.88 5.26 -9.96
C LYS A 194 3.96 4.85 -10.96
N LEU A 195 5.19 4.69 -10.49
CA LEU A 195 6.31 4.23 -11.35
C LEU A 195 6.09 2.81 -11.85
N ILE A 196 5.69 1.87 -10.97
CA ILE A 196 5.39 0.48 -11.35
C ILE A 196 4.29 0.42 -12.41
N LEU A 197 3.16 1.11 -12.20
CA LEU A 197 2.05 1.15 -13.15
C LEU A 197 2.49 1.71 -14.51
N ASN A 198 3.23 2.81 -14.51
CA ASN A 198 3.73 3.42 -15.73
C ASN A 198 4.70 2.48 -16.47
N TRP A 199 5.59 1.82 -15.74
CA TRP A 199 6.53 0.87 -16.30
C TRP A 199 5.81 -0.31 -16.97
N VAL A 200 4.90 -0.99 -16.24
CA VAL A 200 4.15 -2.16 -16.76
C VAL A 200 3.34 -1.76 -18.00
N LYS A 201 2.63 -0.61 -17.93
CA LYS A 201 1.85 -0.09 -19.05
C LYS A 201 2.72 0.13 -20.31
N ASN A 202 3.89 0.73 -20.15
CA ASN A 202 4.78 1.00 -21.27
C ASN A 202 5.38 -0.27 -21.88
N VAL A 203 5.72 -1.26 -21.05
CA VAL A 203 6.30 -2.53 -21.51
C VAL A 203 5.25 -3.41 -22.20
N GLN A 204 4.03 -3.46 -21.67
CA GLN A 204 2.97 -4.32 -22.21
C GLN A 204 2.15 -3.69 -23.33
N ALA A 205 2.20 -2.36 -23.46
CA ALA A 205 1.47 -1.61 -24.50
C ALA A 205 0.00 -2.09 -24.65
N ASP A 206 -0.35 -2.66 -25.80
CA ASP A 206 -1.72 -3.11 -26.11
C ASP A 206 -2.17 -4.33 -25.31
N THR A 207 -1.24 -5.07 -24.70
CA THR A 207 -1.56 -6.26 -23.87
C THR A 207 -1.72 -5.91 -22.39
N PHE A 208 -1.60 -4.63 -22.02
CA PHE A 208 -1.68 -4.16 -20.65
C PHE A 208 -3.02 -4.51 -20.00
N ILE A 209 -2.96 -5.21 -18.87
CA ILE A 209 -4.13 -5.54 -18.06
C ILE A 209 -4.45 -4.33 -17.19
N CYS A 210 -5.32 -3.44 -17.69
CA CYS A 210 -5.71 -2.23 -16.99
C CYS A 210 -6.29 -2.56 -15.60
N PRO A 211 -5.70 -2.10 -14.49
CA PRO A 211 -6.23 -2.30 -13.14
C PRO A 211 -7.55 -1.58 -12.93
N ILE A 212 -8.36 -2.09 -12.00
CA ILE A 212 -9.63 -1.49 -11.61
C ILE A 212 -9.44 -0.73 -10.30
N PHE A 213 -9.90 0.52 -10.27
CA PHE A 213 -9.85 1.35 -9.08
C PHE A 213 -11.25 1.55 -8.50
N ILE A 214 -11.48 0.99 -7.30
CA ILE A 214 -12.75 1.17 -6.57
C ILE A 214 -12.70 2.48 -5.80
N HIS A 215 -13.49 3.45 -6.26
CA HIS A 215 -13.63 4.75 -5.62
C HIS A 215 -14.91 4.80 -4.79
N THR A 216 -14.79 5.07 -3.49
CA THR A 216 -15.91 5.09 -2.52
C THR A 216 -16.33 6.51 -2.09
N GLY A 217 -15.82 7.54 -2.74
CA GLY A 217 -16.09 8.95 -2.40
C GLY A 217 -17.07 9.63 -3.36
N LYS A 218 -16.96 10.97 -3.44
CA LYS A 218 -17.73 11.78 -4.39
C LYS A 218 -17.52 11.29 -5.82
N LYS A 219 -18.57 11.36 -6.63
CA LYS A 219 -18.50 11.00 -8.06
C LYS A 219 -17.35 11.73 -8.74
N LEU A 220 -16.44 10.99 -9.34
CA LEU A 220 -15.30 11.56 -10.06
C LEU A 220 -15.77 12.50 -11.19
N SER A 221 -15.13 13.65 -11.31
CA SER A 221 -15.35 14.56 -12.43
C SER A 221 -14.96 13.92 -13.76
N LYS A 222 -15.39 14.50 -14.89
CA LYS A 222 -14.98 14.06 -16.22
C LYS A 222 -13.44 14.18 -16.41
N LEU A 223 -12.84 15.20 -15.82
CA LEU A 223 -11.37 15.41 -15.88
C LEU A 223 -10.64 14.36 -15.05
N ASP A 224 -11.11 14.06 -13.83
CA ASP A 224 -10.52 13.02 -12.99
C ASP A 224 -10.57 11.65 -13.66
N LYS A 225 -11.71 11.30 -14.27
CA LYS A 225 -11.84 10.05 -15.03
C LYS A 225 -10.88 9.98 -16.21
N LYS A 226 -10.73 11.09 -16.96
CA LYS A 226 -9.77 11.18 -18.08
C LYS A 226 -8.34 11.04 -17.57
N TYR A 227 -8.02 11.66 -16.44
CA TYR A 227 -6.71 11.55 -15.80
C TYR A 227 -6.41 10.13 -15.32
N GLN A 228 -7.37 9.44 -14.66
CA GLN A 228 -7.19 8.06 -14.25
C GLN A 228 -6.98 7.14 -15.46
N LYS A 229 -7.77 7.30 -16.52
CA LYS A 229 -7.59 6.54 -17.76
C LYS A 229 -6.22 6.78 -18.40
N TYR A 230 -5.72 8.03 -18.41
CA TYR A 230 -4.37 8.35 -18.86
C TYR A 230 -3.31 7.59 -18.05
N ARG A 231 -3.51 7.45 -16.75
CA ARG A 231 -2.64 6.67 -15.86
C ARG A 231 -2.78 5.15 -16.01
N GLY A 232 -3.66 4.67 -16.90
CA GLY A 232 -3.90 3.27 -17.12
C GLY A 232 -4.76 2.62 -16.02
N LEU A 233 -5.80 3.31 -15.54
CA LEU A 233 -6.74 2.84 -14.54
C LEU A 233 -8.18 2.88 -15.07
N GLU A 234 -9.00 1.90 -14.69
CA GLU A 234 -10.46 1.83 -14.93
C GLU A 234 -11.26 2.10 -13.66
#